data_fc3a906524ce6ac8642e1c5f61fdb061
#
_entry.id   fc3a906524ce6ac8642e1c5f61fdb061
#
_cell.length_a   1.000
_cell.length_b   1.000
_cell.length_c   1.000
_cell.angle_alpha   90.00
_cell.angle_beta   90.00
_cell.angle_gamma   90.00
#
_symmetry.space_group_name_H-M   'P 1'
#
loop_
_entity.id
_entity.type
_entity.pdbx_description
1 polymer ?
#
loop_
_entity_poly.entity_id
_entity_poly.type
_entity_poly.pdbx_seq_one_letter_code
_entity_poly.pdbx_strand_id
1 'polypeptide(L)'
;MLMTASTALDAWLEPSVAAATAGAGAGAIGARWLLCNDTLYLTAPADDQKRLRGLFTAIVAEVVAEAFAQSTRSGKPIDPPLLLCVDEAANVAPLPTLDELAATGPGQGVQLLSVFQNISQIHDRWGKDRAETIVANHRGRLSAPASAIRATLEYVGAILGDRRSRRSARTSIACSSS
;
A
#
# COMPACT_ATOMS: atom_id res chain seq x y z
N MET A 1 -18.73 -18.63 -9.18
CA MET A 1 -18.54 -17.52 -10.14
C MET A 1 -19.62 -16.43 -10.03
N LEU A 2 -20.88 -16.75 -9.88
CA LEU A 2 -21.98 -15.75 -9.77
C LEU A 2 -21.89 -14.85 -8.53
N MET A 3 -21.46 -15.36 -7.38
CA MET A 3 -21.28 -14.54 -6.16
C MET A 3 -20.21 -13.45 -6.30
N THR A 4 -19.17 -13.67 -7.10
CA THR A 4 -18.09 -12.69 -7.29
C THR A 4 -18.54 -11.49 -8.12
N ALA A 5 -19.40 -11.72 -9.12
CA ALA A 5 -19.97 -10.65 -9.95
C ALA A 5 -20.96 -9.79 -9.16
N SER A 6 -21.83 -10.44 -8.34
CA SER A 6 -22.75 -9.73 -7.45
C SER A 6 -22.00 -8.80 -6.49
N THR A 7 -21.01 -9.32 -5.79
CA THR A 7 -20.22 -8.52 -4.83
C THR A 7 -19.47 -7.35 -5.51
N ALA A 8 -19.03 -7.52 -6.75
CA ALA A 8 -18.39 -6.44 -7.50
C ALA A 8 -19.39 -5.35 -7.92
N LEU A 9 -20.63 -5.76 -8.23
CA LEU A 9 -21.70 -4.84 -8.66
C LEU A 9 -22.43 -4.19 -7.47
N ASP A 10 -22.38 -4.77 -6.28
CA ASP A 10 -23.05 -4.23 -5.09
C ASP A 10 -22.59 -2.80 -4.74
N ALA A 11 -21.34 -2.47 -5.02
CA ALA A 11 -20.85 -1.10 -4.84
C ALA A 11 -21.55 -0.07 -5.74
N TRP A 12 -22.00 -0.47 -6.94
CA TRP A 12 -22.68 0.39 -7.91
C TRP A 12 -24.15 0.60 -7.59
N LEU A 13 -24.73 -0.21 -6.70
CA LEU A 13 -26.11 -0.04 -6.21
C LEU A 13 -26.22 1.13 -5.21
N GLU A 14 -25.08 1.63 -4.72
CA GLU A 14 -25.06 2.80 -3.85
C GLU A 14 -25.31 4.07 -4.66
N PRO A 15 -26.36 4.86 -4.37
CA PRO A 15 -26.70 6.06 -5.15
C PRO A 15 -25.54 7.08 -5.21
N SER A 16 -24.75 7.20 -4.14
CA SER A 16 -23.59 8.09 -4.07
C SER A 16 -22.48 7.65 -5.01
N VAL A 17 -22.23 6.33 -5.11
CA VAL A 17 -21.25 5.74 -6.03
C VAL A 17 -21.73 5.89 -7.48
N ALA A 18 -23.00 5.55 -7.74
CA ALA A 18 -23.60 5.72 -9.05
C ALA A 18 -23.56 7.18 -9.52
N ALA A 19 -23.84 8.13 -8.65
CA ALA A 19 -23.77 9.56 -8.95
C ALA A 19 -22.34 10.04 -9.22
N ALA A 20 -21.37 9.57 -8.45
CA ALA A 20 -19.95 9.93 -8.62
C ALA A 20 -19.35 9.36 -9.91
N THR A 21 -19.87 8.24 -10.40
CA THR A 21 -19.37 7.54 -11.60
C THR A 21 -20.16 7.84 -12.88
N ALA A 22 -21.41 8.31 -12.76
CA ALA A 22 -22.26 8.66 -13.90
C ALA A 22 -21.87 9.95 -14.66
N GLY A 23 -20.97 10.74 -14.07
CA GLY A 23 -20.58 12.03 -14.65
C GLY A 23 -19.34 11.94 -15.53
N ALA A 24 -19.53 12.08 -16.86
CA ALA A 24 -18.45 12.51 -17.76
C ALA A 24 -18.07 13.99 -17.55
N GLY A 25 -18.28 14.52 -16.35
CA GLY A 25 -18.07 15.93 -16.01
C GLY A 25 -16.72 16.20 -15.34
N ALA A 26 -16.54 17.43 -14.88
CA ALA A 26 -15.32 17.94 -14.24
C ALA A 26 -14.84 17.17 -12.99
N GLY A 27 -15.59 16.20 -12.52
CA GLY A 27 -15.27 15.32 -11.39
C GLY A 27 -14.85 13.90 -11.78
N ALA A 28 -14.73 13.58 -13.07
CA ALA A 28 -14.27 12.25 -13.48
C ALA A 28 -12.79 12.09 -13.08
N ILE A 29 -12.49 11.00 -12.37
CA ILE A 29 -11.13 10.58 -12.06
C ILE A 29 -10.46 10.15 -13.34
N GLY A 30 -9.52 10.92 -13.85
CA GLY A 30 -8.85 10.65 -15.09
C GLY A 30 -7.45 11.26 -15.15
N ALA A 31 -6.76 11.13 -16.29
CA ALA A 31 -5.39 11.61 -16.50
C ALA A 31 -5.17 13.08 -16.10
N ARG A 32 -6.15 13.95 -16.27
CA ARG A 32 -6.06 15.36 -15.86
C ARG A 32 -5.84 15.55 -14.36
N TRP A 33 -6.33 14.62 -13.57
CA TRP A 33 -6.25 14.68 -12.13
C TRP A 33 -4.81 14.52 -11.63
N LEU A 34 -4.01 13.66 -12.27
CA LEU A 34 -2.58 13.50 -11.96
C LEU A 34 -1.74 14.75 -12.33
N LEU A 35 -2.29 15.63 -13.15
CA LEU A 35 -1.61 16.85 -13.60
C LEU A 35 -1.88 18.07 -12.70
N CYS A 36 -2.85 17.96 -11.81
CA CYS A 36 -3.31 19.04 -10.97
C CYS A 36 -2.90 18.74 -9.52
N ASN A 37 -1.88 19.01 -8.95
CA ASN A 37 -1.44 18.81 -7.55
C ASN A 37 -2.60 18.61 -6.51
N ASP A 38 -3.60 17.83 -6.88
CA ASP A 38 -4.80 17.56 -6.14
C ASP A 38 -4.64 16.32 -5.24
N THR A 39 -5.54 16.17 -4.28
CA THR A 39 -5.58 15.00 -3.39
C THR A 39 -6.93 14.31 -3.51
N LEU A 40 -6.90 13.01 -3.81
CA LEU A 40 -8.08 12.15 -3.78
C LEU A 40 -8.17 11.41 -2.45
N TYR A 41 -9.27 11.60 -1.75
CA TYR A 41 -9.59 10.86 -0.54
C TYR A 41 -10.65 9.80 -0.85
N LEU A 42 -10.29 8.52 -0.66
CA LEU A 42 -11.21 7.38 -0.72
C LEU A 42 -11.50 6.93 0.71
N THR A 43 -12.69 7.24 1.21
CA THR A 43 -13.08 6.93 2.59
C THR A 43 -14.38 6.16 2.61
N ALA A 44 -14.49 5.22 3.54
CA ALA A 44 -15.72 4.47 3.77
C ALA A 44 -15.85 4.13 5.26
N PRO A 45 -17.08 4.11 5.80
CA PRO A 45 -17.35 3.51 7.10
C PRO A 45 -16.89 2.05 7.16
N ALA A 46 -16.54 1.56 8.34
CA ALA A 46 -16.01 0.20 8.52
C ALA A 46 -16.93 -0.89 7.94
N ASP A 47 -18.24 -0.71 8.08
CA ASP A 47 -19.26 -1.66 7.59
C ASP A 47 -19.30 -1.72 6.06
N ASP A 48 -18.96 -0.63 5.37
CA ASP A 48 -18.98 -0.53 3.92
C ASP A 48 -17.65 -0.91 3.25
N GLN A 49 -16.56 -0.98 4.00
CA GLN A 49 -15.23 -1.25 3.44
C GLN A 49 -15.16 -2.55 2.63
N LYS A 50 -15.84 -3.62 3.10
CA LYS A 50 -15.88 -4.89 2.36
C LYS A 50 -16.61 -4.76 1.03
N ARG A 51 -17.72 -4.01 1.02
CA ARG A 51 -18.53 -3.78 -0.17
C ARG A 51 -17.82 -2.89 -1.19
N LEU A 52 -17.15 -1.84 -0.73
CA LEU A 52 -16.47 -0.86 -1.58
C LEU A 52 -15.04 -1.27 -1.96
N ARG A 53 -14.50 -2.33 -1.39
CA ARG A 53 -13.13 -2.81 -1.64
C ARG A 53 -12.79 -2.93 -3.12
N GLY A 54 -13.66 -3.58 -3.90
CA GLY A 54 -13.46 -3.78 -5.34
C GLY A 54 -13.38 -2.46 -6.09
N LEU A 55 -14.25 -1.51 -5.76
CA LEU A 55 -14.27 -0.17 -6.32
C LEU A 55 -12.98 0.60 -5.99
N PHE A 56 -12.60 0.64 -4.71
CA PHE A 56 -11.38 1.33 -4.28
C PHE A 56 -10.13 0.73 -4.93
N THR A 57 -10.06 -0.61 -4.99
CA THR A 57 -8.96 -1.29 -5.68
C THR A 57 -8.90 -0.91 -7.16
N ALA A 58 -10.04 -0.85 -7.84
CA ALA A 58 -10.11 -0.47 -9.25
C ALA A 58 -9.70 0.99 -9.48
N ILE A 59 -10.18 1.92 -8.66
CA ILE A 59 -9.81 3.35 -8.75
C ILE A 59 -8.31 3.52 -8.54
N VAL A 60 -7.74 2.91 -7.51
CA VAL A 60 -6.31 3.02 -7.22
C VAL A 60 -5.48 2.38 -8.34
N ALA A 61 -5.90 1.22 -8.85
CA ALA A 61 -5.21 0.56 -9.97
C ALA A 61 -5.20 1.43 -11.23
N GLU A 62 -6.31 2.08 -11.55
CA GLU A 62 -6.42 2.99 -12.70
C GLU A 62 -5.53 4.23 -12.54
N VAL A 63 -5.50 4.85 -11.35
CA VAL A 63 -4.63 5.99 -11.04
C VAL A 63 -3.15 5.59 -11.20
N VAL A 64 -2.76 4.43 -10.71
CA VAL A 64 -1.39 3.91 -10.84
C VAL A 64 -1.04 3.60 -12.30
N ALA A 65 -1.97 2.98 -13.04
CA ALA A 65 -1.78 2.66 -14.45
C ALA A 65 -1.57 3.94 -15.29
N GLU A 66 -2.35 4.99 -15.05
CA GLU A 66 -2.17 6.27 -15.74
C GLU A 66 -0.86 6.96 -15.35
N ALA A 67 -0.46 6.92 -14.08
CA ALA A 67 0.83 7.44 -13.63
C ALA A 67 2.00 6.75 -14.37
N PHE A 68 1.94 5.43 -14.50
CA PHE A 68 2.94 4.64 -15.23
C PHE A 68 2.92 4.95 -16.72
N ALA A 69 1.74 5.06 -17.33
CA ALA A 69 1.59 5.44 -18.74
C ALA A 69 2.17 6.83 -19.02
N GLN A 70 1.94 7.81 -18.12
CA GLN A 70 2.51 9.15 -18.22
C GLN A 70 4.04 9.13 -18.10
N SER A 71 4.59 8.40 -17.14
CA SER A 71 6.04 8.23 -16.99
C SER A 71 6.66 7.60 -18.24
N THR A 72 6.01 6.56 -18.78
CA THR A 72 6.45 5.89 -20.02
C THR A 72 6.40 6.84 -21.23
N ARG A 73 5.33 7.61 -21.37
CA ARG A 73 5.20 8.59 -22.48
C ARG A 73 6.25 9.70 -22.41
N SER A 74 6.58 10.15 -21.21
CA SER A 74 7.56 11.23 -20.99
C SER A 74 9.01 10.75 -20.97
N GLY A 75 9.23 9.44 -20.82
CA GLY A 75 10.57 8.84 -20.68
C GLY A 75 11.26 9.17 -19.36
N LYS A 76 10.52 9.68 -18.35
CA LYS A 76 11.05 10.05 -17.03
C LYS A 76 9.96 9.85 -15.96
N PRO A 77 10.36 9.73 -14.67
CA PRO A 77 9.39 9.69 -13.58
C PRO A 77 8.45 10.89 -13.62
N ILE A 78 7.20 10.70 -13.18
CA ILE A 78 6.26 11.82 -13.03
C ILE A 78 6.76 12.79 -11.96
N ASP A 79 6.58 14.09 -12.21
CA ASP A 79 7.01 15.18 -11.34
C ASP A 79 5.89 16.24 -11.31
N PRO A 80 5.33 16.58 -10.17
CA PRO A 80 5.62 16.02 -8.84
C PRO A 80 5.23 14.54 -8.72
N PRO A 81 5.89 13.77 -7.82
CA PRO A 81 5.60 12.35 -7.66
C PRO A 81 4.21 12.13 -7.06
N LEU A 82 3.54 11.07 -7.50
CA LEU A 82 2.28 10.60 -6.91
C LEU A 82 2.58 9.92 -5.56
N LEU A 83 2.02 10.44 -4.46
CA LEU A 83 2.01 9.73 -3.19
C LEU A 83 0.72 8.91 -3.06
N LEU A 84 0.86 7.60 -3.02
CA LEU A 84 -0.22 6.66 -2.73
C LEU A 84 -0.12 6.23 -1.27
N CYS A 85 -1.03 6.74 -0.43
CA CYS A 85 -1.13 6.36 0.98
C CYS A 85 -2.35 5.45 1.17
N VAL A 86 -2.12 4.18 1.51
CA VAL A 86 -3.18 3.18 1.68
C VAL A 86 -3.20 2.70 3.12
N ASP A 87 -4.12 3.23 3.89
CA ASP A 87 -4.38 2.76 5.25
C ASP A 87 -5.19 1.46 5.20
N GLU A 88 -4.86 0.50 6.06
CA GLU A 88 -5.44 -0.85 6.05
C GLU A 88 -5.42 -1.52 4.65
N ALA A 89 -4.28 -1.45 3.97
CA ALA A 89 -4.14 -1.86 2.57
C ALA A 89 -4.69 -3.27 2.27
N ALA A 90 -4.58 -4.21 3.20
CA ALA A 90 -5.14 -5.55 3.04
C ALA A 90 -6.68 -5.60 3.02
N ASN A 91 -7.34 -4.61 3.61
CA ASN A 91 -8.79 -4.57 3.77
C ASN A 91 -9.47 -3.61 2.80
N VAL A 92 -8.92 -2.40 2.65
CA VAL A 92 -9.57 -1.31 1.92
C VAL A 92 -9.30 -1.38 0.42
N ALA A 93 -8.04 -1.54 0.02
CA ALA A 93 -7.65 -1.60 -1.38
C ALA A 93 -6.52 -2.62 -1.61
N PRO A 94 -6.80 -3.93 -1.55
CA PRO A 94 -5.78 -4.96 -1.72
C PRO A 94 -5.37 -5.08 -3.20
N LEU A 95 -4.44 -4.26 -3.62
CA LEU A 95 -3.92 -4.26 -4.98
C LEU A 95 -3.30 -5.62 -5.30
N PRO A 96 -3.72 -6.29 -6.39
CA PRO A 96 -3.15 -7.59 -6.77
C PRO A 96 -1.65 -7.51 -7.08
N THR A 97 -1.17 -6.36 -7.55
CA THR A 97 0.22 -6.10 -7.97
C THR A 97 0.98 -5.22 -6.98
N LEU A 98 0.65 -5.29 -5.69
CA LEU A 98 1.28 -4.44 -4.67
C LEU A 98 2.79 -4.68 -4.55
N ASP A 99 3.25 -5.91 -4.73
CA ASP A 99 4.65 -6.30 -4.78
C ASP A 99 5.40 -5.63 -5.94
N GLU A 100 4.82 -5.62 -7.13
CA GLU A 100 5.38 -4.97 -8.33
C GLU A 100 5.40 -3.45 -8.16
N LEU A 101 4.30 -2.89 -7.65
CA LEU A 101 4.19 -1.46 -7.39
C LEU A 101 5.24 -0.98 -6.37
N ALA A 102 5.46 -1.73 -5.29
CA ALA A 102 6.49 -1.42 -4.30
C ALA A 102 7.91 -1.46 -4.88
N ALA A 103 8.16 -2.37 -5.84
CA ALA A 103 9.46 -2.52 -6.49
C ALA A 103 9.72 -1.44 -7.55
N THR A 104 8.75 -1.18 -8.42
CA THR A 104 8.92 -0.38 -9.65
C THR A 104 8.40 1.05 -9.53
N GLY A 105 7.42 1.29 -8.65
CA GLY A 105 6.76 2.57 -8.47
C GLY A 105 7.71 3.76 -8.29
N PRO A 106 8.74 3.67 -7.41
CA PRO A 106 9.67 4.77 -7.22
C PRO A 106 10.39 5.21 -8.51
N GLY A 107 10.73 4.25 -9.40
CA GLY A 107 11.34 4.54 -10.70
C GLY A 107 10.39 5.25 -11.68
N GLN A 108 9.09 5.17 -11.47
CA GLN A 108 8.05 5.83 -12.27
C GLN A 108 7.54 7.13 -11.63
N GLY A 109 8.05 7.49 -10.44
CA GLY A 109 7.58 8.65 -9.68
C GLY A 109 6.35 8.36 -8.82
N VAL A 110 6.07 7.10 -8.51
CA VAL A 110 5.00 6.70 -7.57
C VAL A 110 5.62 6.29 -6.24
N GLN A 111 5.27 7.00 -5.18
CA GLN A 111 5.67 6.70 -3.81
C GLN A 111 4.54 5.97 -3.09
N LEU A 112 4.83 4.80 -2.55
CA LEU A 112 3.85 3.96 -1.86
C LEU A 112 4.08 3.98 -0.35
N LEU A 113 3.04 4.34 0.39
CA LEU A 113 2.93 4.16 1.83
C LEU A 113 1.76 3.21 2.11
N SER A 114 2.04 1.99 2.54
CA SER A 114 1.02 1.01 2.90
C SER A 114 1.05 0.71 4.39
N VAL A 115 -0.12 0.74 5.02
CA VAL A 115 -0.28 0.46 6.45
C VAL A 115 -1.01 -0.87 6.64
N PHE A 116 -0.51 -1.69 7.54
CA PHE A 116 -1.08 -2.99 7.90
C PHE A 116 -1.13 -3.11 9.42
N GLN A 117 -2.15 -3.75 9.94
CA GLN A 117 -2.26 -3.98 11.39
C GLN A 117 -1.24 -5.03 11.87
N ASN A 118 -0.96 -6.04 11.04
CA ASN A 118 0.00 -7.09 11.35
C ASN A 118 0.45 -7.82 10.08
N ILE A 119 1.52 -8.60 10.21
CA ILE A 119 2.09 -9.37 9.09
C ILE A 119 1.15 -10.49 8.61
N SER A 120 0.31 -11.03 9.48
CA SER A 120 -0.61 -12.11 9.12
C SER A 120 -1.66 -11.64 8.11
N GLN A 121 -2.10 -10.37 8.17
CA GLN A 121 -3.02 -9.81 7.17
C GLN A 121 -2.42 -9.83 5.76
N ILE A 122 -1.11 -9.60 5.65
CA ILE A 122 -0.42 -9.63 4.35
C ILE A 122 -0.37 -11.07 3.84
N HIS A 123 -0.03 -12.03 4.72
CA HIS A 123 -0.02 -13.47 4.39
C HIS A 123 -1.40 -13.95 3.94
N ASP A 124 -2.46 -13.60 4.65
CA ASP A 124 -3.82 -14.02 4.35
C ASP A 124 -4.33 -13.45 3.01
N ARG A 125 -3.88 -12.26 2.65
CA ARG A 125 -4.34 -11.56 1.45
C ARG A 125 -3.57 -11.95 0.19
N TRP A 126 -2.25 -12.05 0.25
CA TRP A 126 -1.40 -12.30 -0.93
C TRP A 126 -0.68 -13.65 -0.91
N GLY A 127 -0.84 -14.43 0.15
CA GLY A 127 -0.06 -15.65 0.37
C GLY A 127 1.33 -15.35 0.95
N LYS A 128 1.95 -16.36 1.54
CA LYS A 128 3.21 -16.18 2.29
C LYS A 128 4.35 -15.65 1.42
N ASP A 129 4.58 -16.26 0.27
CA ASP A 129 5.73 -15.92 -0.59
C ASP A 129 5.63 -14.48 -1.15
N ARG A 130 4.44 -14.09 -1.59
CA ARG A 130 4.21 -12.71 -2.07
C ARG A 130 4.21 -11.69 -0.93
N ALA A 131 3.74 -12.05 0.25
CA ALA A 131 3.81 -11.21 1.43
C ALA A 131 5.26 -10.86 1.79
N GLU A 132 6.16 -11.85 1.76
CA GLU A 132 7.58 -11.63 1.97
C GLU A 132 8.18 -10.69 0.91
N THR A 133 7.78 -10.87 -0.35
CA THR A 133 8.19 -9.99 -1.45
C THR A 133 7.65 -8.56 -1.27
N ILE A 134 6.37 -8.39 -0.92
CA ILE A 134 5.78 -7.08 -0.63
C ILE A 134 6.59 -6.37 0.45
N VAL A 135 6.85 -7.05 1.56
CA VAL A 135 7.59 -6.44 2.67
C VAL A 135 9.04 -6.16 2.29
N ALA A 136 9.70 -7.05 1.54
CA ALA A 136 11.08 -6.85 1.09
C ALA A 136 11.23 -5.63 0.16
N ASN A 137 10.26 -5.40 -0.72
CA ASN A 137 10.28 -4.28 -1.68
C ASN A 137 9.99 -2.92 -1.04
N HIS A 138 9.40 -2.87 0.16
CA HIS A 138 9.27 -1.63 0.93
C HIS A 138 10.61 -1.27 1.58
N ARG A 139 11.25 -0.21 1.08
CA ARG A 139 12.59 0.23 1.56
C ARG A 139 12.59 0.75 2.99
N GLY A 140 11.53 1.47 3.37
CA GLY A 140 11.31 1.97 4.74
C GLY A 140 10.23 1.15 5.43
N ARG A 141 10.47 0.75 6.69
CA ARG A 141 9.51 -0.01 7.50
C ARG A 141 9.45 0.59 8.89
N LEU A 142 8.23 0.90 9.31
CA LEU A 142 7.95 1.39 10.66
C LEU A 142 7.04 0.38 11.37
N SER A 143 7.49 -0.13 12.51
CA SER A 143 6.68 -0.98 13.38
C SER A 143 6.35 -0.25 14.67
N ALA A 144 5.05 -0.09 14.93
CA ALA A 144 4.56 0.47 16.20
C ALA A 144 4.32 -0.67 17.22
N PRO A 145 4.68 -0.49 18.50
CA PRO A 145 4.59 -1.55 19.51
C PRO A 145 3.15 -1.91 19.92
N ALA A 146 2.15 -1.16 19.44
CA ALA A 146 0.74 -1.37 19.81
C ALA A 146 0.15 -2.69 19.32
N SER A 147 0.75 -3.34 18.31
CA SER A 147 0.32 -4.65 17.81
C SER A 147 1.30 -5.73 18.21
N ALA A 148 1.32 -6.10 19.49
CA ALA A 148 2.18 -7.15 20.03
C ALA A 148 1.73 -8.57 19.62
N ILE A 149 1.38 -8.77 18.34
CA ILE A 149 1.18 -10.11 17.81
C ILE A 149 2.56 -10.75 17.70
N ARG A 150 2.74 -11.87 18.36
CA ARG A 150 4.00 -12.63 18.46
C ARG A 150 4.68 -12.82 17.11
N ALA A 151 3.91 -13.16 16.07
CA ALA A 151 4.43 -13.33 14.71
C ALA A 151 5.06 -12.05 14.13
N THR A 152 4.49 -10.88 14.41
CA THR A 152 5.05 -9.59 13.97
C THR A 152 6.34 -9.28 14.73
N LEU A 153 6.38 -9.54 16.03
CA LEU A 153 7.57 -9.33 16.87
C LEU A 153 8.72 -10.27 16.47
N GLU A 154 8.43 -11.54 16.21
CA GLU A 154 9.41 -12.52 15.72
C GLU A 154 9.97 -12.11 14.37
N TYR A 155 9.12 -11.67 13.45
CA TYR A 155 9.52 -11.16 12.13
C TYR A 155 10.43 -9.93 12.22
N VAL A 156 10.03 -8.93 13.02
CA VAL A 156 10.84 -7.71 13.24
C VAL A 156 12.14 -8.06 13.94
N GLY A 157 12.11 -8.95 14.92
CA GLY A 157 13.30 -9.44 15.62
C GLY A 157 14.30 -10.13 14.68
N ALA A 158 13.81 -10.96 13.75
CA ALA A 158 14.63 -11.62 12.73
C ALA A 158 15.31 -10.62 11.77
N ILE A 159 14.60 -9.55 11.39
CA ILE A 159 15.16 -8.50 10.51
C ILE A 159 16.20 -7.65 11.25
N LEU A 160 15.93 -7.27 12.50
CA LEU A 160 16.81 -6.39 13.26
C LEU A 160 18.08 -7.09 13.74
N GLY A 161 18.07 -8.42 13.77
CA GLY A 161 19.14 -9.23 14.32
C GLY A 161 19.39 -8.96 15.82
N ASP A 162 20.24 -9.74 16.44
CA ASP A 162 20.59 -9.55 17.84
C ASP A 162 21.57 -8.38 18.03
N ARG A 163 21.04 -7.18 18.27
CA ARG A 163 21.87 -6.00 18.56
C ARG A 163 22.60 -6.06 19.91
N ARG A 164 22.28 -7.01 20.78
CA ARG A 164 22.92 -7.13 22.11
C ARG A 164 24.41 -7.49 22.02
N SER A 165 24.81 -8.28 21.02
CA SER A 165 26.20 -8.73 20.89
C SER A 165 27.20 -7.62 20.55
N ARG A 166 26.77 -6.54 19.86
CA ARG A 166 27.67 -5.45 19.43
C ARG A 166 27.96 -4.41 20.53
N ARG A 167 27.14 -4.32 21.57
CA ARG A 167 27.36 -3.37 22.66
C ARG A 167 28.30 -3.91 23.74
N SER A 168 28.31 -5.22 24.01
CA SER A 168 29.21 -5.83 24.97
C SER A 168 30.67 -5.89 24.47
N ALA A 169 30.90 -6.02 23.17
CA ALA A 169 32.23 -6.03 22.56
C ALA A 169 32.94 -4.65 22.62
N ARG A 170 32.18 -3.54 22.67
CA ARG A 170 32.79 -2.19 22.79
C ARG A 170 33.16 -1.80 24.23
N THR A 171 32.53 -2.41 25.23
CA THR A 171 32.79 -2.09 26.66
C THR A 171 34.00 -2.84 27.17
N SER A 172 34.37 -3.98 26.60
CA SER A 172 35.52 -4.77 27.02
C SER A 172 36.88 -4.28 26.51
N ILE A 173 36.90 -3.39 25.51
CA ILE A 173 38.16 -2.84 24.93
C ILE A 173 38.64 -1.60 25.71
N ALA A 174 37.79 -0.98 26.54
CA ALA A 174 38.14 0.25 27.26
C ALA A 174 38.72 0.02 28.69
N CYS A 175 38.90 -1.23 29.13
CA CYS A 175 39.32 -1.54 30.51
C CYS A 175 40.71 -2.21 30.62
N SER A 176 41.56 -2.17 29.60
CA SER A 176 42.89 -2.78 29.61
C SER A 176 44.09 -1.81 29.38
N SER A 177 43.90 -0.53 29.80
CA SER A 177 45.04 0.41 29.81
C SER A 177 44.96 1.29 31.04
N SER A 178 45.42 0.75 32.17
CA SER A 178 45.95 1.52 33.30
C SER A 178 46.98 0.67 34.04
#